data_f31ab1fe7f00cc1db1e5fd0f0795ae6c
#
_entry.id   f31ab1fe7f00cc1db1e5fd0f0795ae6c
#
_cell.length_a   1.000
_cell.length_b   1.000
_cell.length_c   1.000
_cell.angle_alpha   90.00
_cell.angle_beta   90.00
_cell.angle_gamma   90.00
#
_symmetry.space_group_name_H-M   'P 1'
#
loop_
_entity.id
_entity.type
_entity.pdbx_description
1 polymer ?
#
loop_
_entity_poly.entity_id
_entity_poly.type
_entity_poly.pdbx_seq_one_letter_code
_entity_poly.pdbx_strand_id
1 'polypeptide(L)'
;MLHWCWVIIMKNEKVFTMKFSALYPLLINKAVKKQRTQEEVNTVITWLTGYSSQDILQLLNTEITYEDFFKHAPHMNPNRVLITGKICGITIESIEDPLMKEIRYLDKLIDELSKGRPLEKILRN
;
A
#
# COMPACT_ATOMS: atom_id res chain seq x y z
N MET A 1 -1.60 -12.43 9.67
CA MET A 1 -0.50 -12.80 9.74
C MET A 1 0.13 -13.45 8.59
N LEU A 2 0.13 -14.75 8.51
CA LEU A 2 0.81 -15.43 7.43
C LEU A 2 0.26 -15.09 6.07
N HIS A 3 -1.07 -14.97 5.95
CA HIS A 3 -1.64 -14.71 4.65
C HIS A 3 -1.31 -13.31 4.12
N TRP A 4 -1.03 -12.35 5.00
CA TRP A 4 -0.58 -11.02 4.54
C TRP A 4 0.78 -11.11 3.88
N CYS A 5 1.75 -11.76 4.55
CA CYS A 5 3.08 -11.94 3.98
C CYS A 5 3.02 -12.82 2.74
N TRP A 6 2.09 -13.77 2.71
CA TRP A 6 1.92 -14.63 1.56
C TRP A 6 1.48 -13.81 0.33
N VAL A 7 0.59 -12.85 0.51
CA VAL A 7 0.20 -11.94 -0.58
C VAL A 7 1.41 -11.15 -1.06
N ILE A 8 2.21 -10.65 -0.14
CA ILE A 8 3.38 -9.84 -0.47
C ILE A 8 4.41 -10.64 -1.27
N ILE A 9 4.58 -11.94 -0.96
CA ILE A 9 5.59 -12.75 -1.64
C ILE A 9 5.10 -13.42 -2.90
N MET A 10 3.86 -13.16 -3.34
CA MET A 10 3.37 -13.64 -4.62
C MET A 10 4.27 -13.16 -5.75
N LYS A 11 4.29 -13.91 -6.83
CA LYS A 11 5.04 -13.50 -8.02
C LYS A 11 4.55 -12.14 -8.50
N ASN A 12 5.49 -11.34 -8.99
CA ASN A 12 5.22 -9.96 -9.39
C ASN A 12 4.05 -9.86 -10.37
N GLU A 13 4.05 -10.70 -11.41
CA GLU A 13 3.01 -10.64 -12.42
C GLU A 13 1.63 -10.86 -11.83
N LYS A 14 1.55 -11.75 -10.86
CA LYS A 14 0.27 -12.07 -10.27
C LYS A 14 -0.29 -10.90 -9.48
N VAL A 15 0.54 -10.27 -8.67
CA VAL A 15 0.08 -9.13 -7.86
C VAL A 15 -0.29 -7.94 -8.74
N PHE A 16 0.44 -7.76 -9.86
CA PHE A 16 0.15 -6.64 -10.77
C PHE A 16 -1.24 -6.75 -11.38
N THR A 17 -1.70 -7.97 -11.65
CA THR A 17 -2.98 -8.18 -12.32
C THR A 17 -4.15 -8.32 -11.36
N MET A 18 -3.90 -8.35 -10.06
CA MET A 18 -4.98 -8.41 -9.08
C MET A 18 -5.72 -7.08 -9.04
N LYS A 19 -7.02 -7.16 -8.82
CA LYS A 19 -7.84 -5.95 -8.78
C LYS A 19 -7.59 -5.19 -7.50
N PHE A 20 -7.56 -3.87 -7.59
CA PHE A 20 -7.46 -3.03 -6.40
C PHE A 20 -8.60 -3.33 -5.43
N SER A 21 -9.81 -3.57 -5.96
CA SER A 21 -10.97 -3.87 -5.12
C SER A 21 -10.82 -5.17 -4.34
N ALA A 22 -9.98 -6.09 -4.81
CA ALA A 22 -9.69 -7.32 -4.09
C ALA A 22 -8.60 -7.14 -3.05
N LEU A 23 -7.65 -6.25 -3.31
CA LEU A 23 -6.52 -6.02 -2.41
C LEU A 23 -6.84 -5.04 -1.29
N TYR A 24 -7.66 -4.04 -1.56
CA TYR A 24 -7.99 -3.01 -0.59
C TYR A 24 -8.56 -3.59 0.73
N PRO A 25 -9.51 -4.56 0.69
CA PRO A 25 -10.01 -5.14 1.95
C PRO A 25 -8.92 -5.82 2.77
N LEU A 26 -7.88 -6.35 2.12
CA LEU A 26 -6.77 -6.97 2.84
C LEU A 26 -5.98 -5.93 3.61
N LEU A 27 -5.77 -4.75 3.00
CA LEU A 27 -5.10 -3.64 3.68
C LEU A 27 -5.92 -3.18 4.88
N ILE A 28 -7.23 -3.03 4.68
CA ILE A 28 -8.14 -2.60 5.75
C ILE A 28 -8.12 -3.61 6.90
N ASN A 29 -8.23 -4.90 6.58
CA ASN A 29 -8.26 -5.93 7.61
C ASN A 29 -6.98 -5.94 8.44
N LYS A 30 -5.83 -5.76 7.79
CA LYS A 30 -4.56 -5.74 8.51
C LYS A 30 -4.53 -4.62 9.55
N ALA A 31 -5.03 -3.45 9.17
CA ALA A 31 -5.04 -2.30 10.07
C ALA A 31 -6.10 -2.45 11.17
N VAL A 32 -7.30 -2.87 10.81
CA VAL A 32 -8.42 -2.98 11.75
C VAL A 32 -8.13 -4.01 12.83
N LYS A 33 -7.48 -5.11 12.48
CA LYS A 33 -7.09 -6.13 13.46
C LYS A 33 -6.20 -5.57 14.55
N LYS A 34 -5.49 -4.49 14.26
CA LYS A 34 -4.60 -3.84 15.23
C LYS A 34 -5.20 -2.53 15.73
N GLN A 35 -6.52 -2.41 15.62
CA GLN A 35 -7.29 -1.28 16.16
C GLN A 35 -6.98 0.06 15.48
N ARG A 36 -6.50 0.01 14.23
CA ARG A 36 -6.40 1.21 13.41
C ARG A 36 -7.67 1.31 12.57
N THR A 37 -7.88 2.44 11.92
CA THR A 37 -9.14 2.70 11.23
C THR A 37 -8.96 2.70 9.72
N GLN A 38 -10.08 2.50 9.02
CA GLN A 38 -10.11 2.60 7.57
C GLN A 38 -9.69 4.00 7.12
N GLU A 39 -10.06 5.02 7.88
CA GLU A 39 -9.67 6.40 7.58
C GLU A 39 -8.16 6.57 7.62
N GLU A 40 -7.50 5.93 8.56
CA GLU A 40 -6.04 5.98 8.63
C GLU A 40 -5.41 5.29 7.41
N VAL A 41 -5.97 4.17 6.98
CA VAL A 41 -5.50 3.49 5.77
C VAL A 41 -5.67 4.41 4.56
N ASN A 42 -6.83 5.04 4.44
CA ASN A 42 -7.08 5.96 3.32
C ASN A 42 -6.11 7.14 3.37
N THR A 43 -5.80 7.66 4.55
CA THR A 43 -4.83 8.74 4.70
C THR A 43 -3.46 8.33 4.17
N VAL A 44 -3.04 7.10 4.48
CA VAL A 44 -1.77 6.58 4.01
C VAL A 44 -1.76 6.45 2.49
N ILE A 45 -2.82 5.90 1.93
CA ILE A 45 -2.94 5.74 0.48
C ILE A 45 -2.94 7.11 -0.20
N THR A 46 -3.69 8.07 0.34
CA THR A 46 -3.75 9.42 -0.21
C THR A 46 -2.37 10.08 -0.19
N TRP A 47 -1.66 9.93 0.92
CA TRP A 47 -0.32 10.50 1.04
C TRP A 47 0.61 9.93 -0.04
N LEU A 48 0.54 8.62 -0.25
CA LEU A 48 1.46 7.97 -1.19
C LEU A 48 1.12 8.27 -2.65
N THR A 49 -0.16 8.25 -3.00
CA THR A 49 -0.59 8.24 -4.41
C THR A 49 -1.22 9.52 -4.90
N GLY A 50 -1.72 10.35 -4.02
CA GLY A 50 -2.48 11.54 -4.40
C GLY A 50 -3.95 11.29 -4.66
N TYR A 51 -4.42 10.04 -4.61
CA TYR A 51 -5.86 9.77 -4.70
C TYR A 51 -6.57 10.29 -3.46
N SER A 52 -7.69 10.97 -3.64
CA SER A 52 -8.52 11.38 -2.51
C SER A 52 -9.30 10.16 -1.99
N SER A 53 -9.89 10.31 -0.80
CA SER A 53 -10.77 9.25 -0.27
C SER A 53 -11.92 8.96 -1.21
N GLN A 54 -12.44 9.99 -1.86
CA GLN A 54 -13.52 9.83 -2.83
C GLN A 54 -13.05 9.08 -4.06
N ASP A 55 -11.84 9.39 -4.53
CA ASP A 55 -11.24 8.65 -5.65
C ASP A 55 -11.12 7.17 -5.31
N ILE A 56 -10.69 6.87 -4.09
CA ILE A 56 -10.54 5.48 -3.64
C ILE A 56 -11.89 4.76 -3.71
N LEU A 57 -12.95 5.42 -3.20
CA LEU A 57 -14.29 4.82 -3.22
C LEU A 57 -14.74 4.54 -4.66
N GLN A 58 -14.47 5.46 -5.58
CA GLN A 58 -14.86 5.27 -6.97
C GLN A 58 -14.09 4.12 -7.61
N LEU A 59 -12.79 4.02 -7.33
CA LEU A 59 -11.96 2.95 -7.87
C LEU A 59 -12.40 1.57 -7.39
N LEU A 60 -12.95 1.47 -6.19
CA LEU A 60 -13.44 0.20 -5.66
C LEU A 60 -14.62 -0.34 -6.45
N ASN A 61 -15.30 0.51 -7.21
CA ASN A 61 -16.42 0.09 -8.07
C ASN A 61 -15.96 -0.21 -9.50
N THR A 62 -14.66 -0.29 -9.73
CA THR A 62 -14.10 -0.56 -11.05
C THR A 62 -13.32 -1.86 -11.04
N GLU A 63 -12.87 -2.28 -12.23
CA GLU A 63 -12.04 -3.48 -12.38
C GLU A 63 -10.56 -3.13 -12.43
N ILE A 64 -10.17 -1.93 -11.98
CA ILE A 64 -8.79 -1.48 -12.10
C ILE A 64 -7.83 -2.45 -11.42
N THR A 65 -6.74 -2.79 -12.11
CA THR A 65 -5.71 -3.64 -11.54
C THR A 65 -4.79 -2.83 -10.64
N TYR A 66 -4.04 -3.54 -9.80
CA TYR A 66 -3.10 -2.87 -8.90
C TYR A 66 -2.03 -2.13 -9.71
N GLU A 67 -1.62 -2.73 -10.83
CA GLU A 67 -0.66 -2.08 -11.74
C GLU A 67 -1.21 -0.74 -12.22
N ASP A 68 -2.44 -0.73 -12.73
CA ASP A 68 -3.04 0.49 -13.25
C ASP A 68 -3.33 1.50 -12.14
N PHE A 69 -3.67 1.02 -10.96
CA PHE A 69 -3.88 1.88 -9.81
C PHE A 69 -2.64 2.76 -9.56
N PHE A 70 -1.46 2.16 -9.58
CA PHE A 70 -0.23 2.93 -9.36
C PHE A 70 0.16 3.73 -10.59
N LYS A 71 -0.06 3.21 -11.80
CA LYS A 71 0.30 3.92 -13.02
C LYS A 71 -0.52 5.19 -13.22
N HIS A 72 -1.77 5.17 -12.77
CA HIS A 72 -2.66 6.32 -12.93
C HIS A 72 -2.75 7.19 -11.68
N ALA A 73 -1.89 6.95 -10.70
CA ALA A 73 -1.90 7.76 -9.47
C ALA A 73 -1.68 9.23 -9.82
N PRO A 74 -2.52 10.12 -9.30
CA PRO A 74 -2.45 11.54 -9.68
C PRO A 74 -1.12 12.18 -9.31
N HIS A 75 -0.56 11.82 -8.16
CA HIS A 75 0.66 12.47 -7.70
C HIS A 75 1.37 11.59 -6.67
N MET A 76 2.26 10.72 -7.14
CA MET A 76 3.06 9.90 -6.23
C MET A 76 3.96 10.82 -5.41
N ASN A 77 3.93 10.63 -4.10
CA ASN A 77 4.66 11.50 -3.18
C ASN A 77 6.17 11.29 -3.35
N PRO A 78 6.93 12.37 -3.65
CA PRO A 78 8.38 12.23 -3.82
C PRO A 78 9.08 11.77 -2.55
N ASN A 79 8.52 12.05 -1.37
CA ASN A 79 9.12 11.61 -0.11
C ASN A 79 8.97 10.11 0.14
N ARG A 80 8.29 9.38 -0.74
CA ARG A 80 8.18 7.94 -0.61
C ARG A 80 9.54 7.25 -0.64
N VAL A 81 10.54 7.89 -1.24
CA VAL A 81 11.89 7.33 -1.25
C VAL A 81 12.49 7.24 0.15
N LEU A 82 11.93 7.94 1.13
CA LEU A 82 12.36 7.84 2.52
C LEU A 82 11.80 6.60 3.22
N ILE A 83 10.91 5.86 2.56
CA ILE A 83 10.39 4.61 3.09
C ILE A 83 11.44 3.54 2.86
N THR A 84 12.05 3.08 3.94
CA THR A 84 13.17 2.13 3.87
C THR A 84 12.93 0.96 4.80
N GLY A 85 13.82 -0.01 4.76
CA GLY A 85 13.78 -1.15 5.65
C GLY A 85 13.19 -2.38 5.00
N LYS A 86 12.70 -3.30 5.83
CA LYS A 86 12.22 -4.58 5.33
C LYS A 86 10.72 -4.72 5.52
N ILE A 87 10.10 -5.44 4.62
CA ILE A 87 8.71 -5.85 4.73
C ILE A 87 8.64 -7.34 4.39
N CYS A 88 8.24 -8.16 5.38
CA CYS A 88 8.20 -9.62 5.25
C CYS A 88 9.52 -10.19 4.68
N GLY A 89 10.64 -9.69 5.18
CA GLY A 89 11.96 -10.19 4.79
C GLY A 89 12.52 -9.61 3.51
N ILE A 90 11.77 -8.75 2.82
CA ILE A 90 12.22 -8.11 1.59
C ILE A 90 12.73 -6.72 1.91
N THR A 91 13.98 -6.42 1.51
CA THR A 91 14.56 -5.09 1.69
C THR A 91 14.07 -4.18 0.57
N ILE A 92 13.36 -3.11 0.94
CA ILE A 92 12.73 -2.21 -0.03
C ILE A 92 13.78 -1.60 -0.96
N GLU A 93 14.90 -1.16 -0.40
CA GLU A 93 15.95 -0.48 -1.17
C GLU A 93 16.54 -1.36 -2.26
N SER A 94 16.44 -2.69 -2.12
CA SER A 94 17.02 -3.61 -3.08
C SER A 94 16.06 -3.98 -4.21
N ILE A 95 14.82 -3.51 -4.18
CA ILE A 95 13.84 -3.83 -5.21
C ILE A 95 14.18 -3.04 -6.48
N GLU A 96 14.38 -3.75 -7.59
CA GLU A 96 14.77 -3.10 -8.84
C GLU A 96 13.58 -2.69 -9.70
N ASP A 97 12.51 -3.49 -9.69
CA ASP A 97 11.31 -3.19 -10.48
C ASP A 97 10.61 -1.96 -9.90
N PRO A 98 10.47 -0.86 -10.65
CA PRO A 98 9.86 0.37 -10.10
C PRO A 98 8.42 0.17 -9.64
N LEU A 99 7.63 -0.60 -10.36
CA LEU A 99 6.24 -0.82 -9.98
C LEU A 99 6.15 -1.67 -8.70
N MET A 100 6.96 -2.72 -8.61
CA MET A 100 6.99 -3.53 -7.42
C MET A 100 7.45 -2.69 -6.23
N LYS A 101 8.38 -1.78 -6.43
CA LYS A 101 8.85 -0.91 -5.36
C LYS A 101 7.72 -0.03 -4.84
N GLU A 102 6.89 0.51 -5.74
CA GLU A 102 5.74 1.32 -5.33
C GLU A 102 4.76 0.49 -4.49
N ILE A 103 4.52 -0.74 -4.91
CA ILE A 103 3.63 -1.64 -4.16
C ILE A 103 4.19 -1.91 -2.76
N ARG A 104 5.50 -2.14 -2.66
CA ARG A 104 6.12 -2.43 -1.37
C ARG A 104 6.16 -1.20 -0.46
N TYR A 105 6.23 0.00 -1.03
CA TYR A 105 6.08 1.21 -0.21
C TYR A 105 4.74 1.19 0.53
N LEU A 106 3.66 0.90 -0.19
CA LEU A 106 2.35 0.85 0.44
C LEU A 106 2.28 -0.25 1.49
N ASP A 107 2.80 -1.44 1.17
CA ASP A 107 2.83 -2.54 2.13
C ASP A 107 3.55 -2.14 3.41
N LYS A 108 4.67 -1.44 3.28
CA LYS A 108 5.45 -1.02 4.44
C LYS A 108 4.69 -0.01 5.29
N LEU A 109 4.02 0.94 4.65
CA LEU A 109 3.24 1.94 5.39
C LEU A 109 2.10 1.28 6.16
N ILE A 110 1.41 0.32 5.54
CA ILE A 110 0.31 -0.39 6.20
C ILE A 110 0.87 -1.26 7.35
N ASP A 111 2.03 -1.85 7.14
CA ASP A 111 2.67 -2.65 8.20
C ASP A 111 3.02 -1.78 9.40
N GLU A 112 3.56 -0.59 9.17
CA GLU A 112 3.87 0.35 10.25
C GLU A 112 2.59 0.77 10.97
N LEU A 113 1.52 0.99 10.22
CA LEU A 113 0.23 1.33 10.80
C LEU A 113 -0.26 0.21 11.71
N SER A 114 -0.18 -1.04 11.25
CA SER A 114 -0.64 -2.18 12.03
C SER A 114 0.21 -2.41 13.28
N LYS A 115 1.45 -1.93 13.28
CA LYS A 115 2.33 -2.05 14.44
C LYS A 115 2.17 -0.93 15.45
N GLY A 116 1.19 -0.05 15.24
CA GLY A 116 0.87 1.00 16.20
C GLY A 116 1.65 2.29 16.05
N ARG A 117 2.40 2.45 14.96
CA ARG A 117 3.17 3.66 14.76
C ARG A 117 2.24 4.85 14.52
N PRO A 118 2.53 6.03 15.10
CA PRO A 118 1.65 7.19 14.86
C PRO A 118 1.74 7.66 13.41
N LEU A 119 0.61 8.16 12.90
CA LEU A 119 0.54 8.61 11.50
C LEU A 119 1.62 9.63 11.16
N GLU A 120 1.87 10.58 12.06
CA GLU A 120 2.87 11.62 11.78
C GLU A 120 4.26 11.06 11.58
N LYS A 121 4.52 9.85 12.06
CA LYS A 121 5.81 9.18 11.86
C LYS A 121 5.80 8.24 10.66
N ILE A 122 4.62 7.75 10.29
CA ILE A 122 4.47 6.91 9.11
C ILE A 122 4.63 7.75 7.85
N LEU A 123 4.00 8.92 7.84
CA LEU A 123 4.07 9.83 6.70
C LEU A 123 5.38 10.61 6.76
N ARG A 124 6.25 10.38 5.77
CA ARG A 124 7.57 11.02 5.72
C ARG A 124 7.46 12.40 5.09
N ASN A 125 6.98 13.33 5.88
CA ASN A 125 6.81 14.71 5.40
C ASN A 125 8.06 15.55 5.59
#